data_3539ba2435eaa9069f89217fdaafaf7e
#
_entry.id   3539ba2435eaa9069f89217fdaafaf7e
#
_cell.length_a   1.000
_cell.length_b   1.000
_cell.length_c   1.000
_cell.angle_alpha   90.00
_cell.angle_beta   90.00
_cell.angle_gamma   90.00
#
_symmetry.space_group_name_H-M   'P 1'
#
loop_
_entity.id
_entity.type
_entity.pdbx_description
1 polymer ?
#
loop_
_entity_poly.entity_id
_entity_poly.type
_entity_poly.pdbx_seq_one_letter_code
_entity_poly.pdbx_strand_id
1 'polypeptide(L)'
;MNVAIITGASSGIGEEFVRQVARQTKIDEIWMIARRRQKLEQIGKTVKKSVKVIAMDLQIKDNIKQLEDMLKKEKPSIGLLVNCAGYGIRKEFSKGSLEEELGMIEVNCISLTALTYLCLPYMQKGGRIIQVASAASFLPQAGFAVYSASKSYVLNFSRALNKELKKSEIYVTAVCPGPVDTDFFLISDKGSKMPSYKKYFMARTDQVVRKAIADSNRKKSISIYGVSIWLLRFLTRFI
;
A
#
# COMPACT_ATOMS: atom_id res chain seq x y z
N MET A 1 -20.24 -13.08 0.55
CA MET A 1 -19.71 -12.04 -0.36
C MET A 1 -18.23 -11.84 -0.07
N ASN A 2 -17.37 -12.06 -1.04
CA ASN A 2 -15.90 -11.97 -0.86
C ASN A 2 -15.43 -10.54 -1.19
N VAL A 3 -14.88 -9.85 -0.19
CA VAL A 3 -14.54 -8.43 -0.26
C VAL A 3 -13.04 -8.23 -0.47
N ALA A 4 -12.67 -7.26 -1.31
CA ALA A 4 -11.35 -6.67 -1.33
C ALA A 4 -11.38 -5.28 -0.69
N ILE A 5 -10.50 -5.00 0.28
CA ILE A 5 -10.35 -3.68 0.89
C ILE A 5 -9.05 -3.06 0.36
N ILE A 6 -9.14 -1.86 -0.23
CA ILE A 6 -8.00 -1.19 -0.85
C ILE A 6 -7.89 0.23 -0.31
N THR A 7 -6.79 0.54 0.40
CA THR A 7 -6.50 1.90 0.88
C THR A 7 -5.65 2.67 -0.13
N GLY A 8 -5.69 4.01 -0.08
CA GLY A 8 -5.04 4.84 -1.08
C GLY A 8 -5.64 4.71 -2.48
N ALA A 9 -6.91 4.27 -2.57
CA ALA A 9 -7.58 3.86 -3.81
C ALA A 9 -7.87 5.00 -4.80
N SER A 10 -7.58 6.25 -4.45
CA SER A 10 -7.97 7.42 -5.26
C SER A 10 -6.92 7.88 -6.28
N SER A 11 -5.76 7.22 -6.37
CA SER A 11 -4.71 7.54 -7.36
C SER A 11 -3.61 6.47 -7.42
N GLY A 12 -2.80 6.52 -8.47
CA GLY A 12 -1.55 5.78 -8.62
C GLY A 12 -1.68 4.27 -8.42
N ILE A 13 -0.81 3.70 -7.58
CA ILE A 13 -0.78 2.25 -7.33
C ILE A 13 -2.10 1.75 -6.74
N GLY A 14 -2.73 2.52 -5.82
CA GLY A 14 -4.00 2.12 -5.20
C GLY A 14 -5.16 2.08 -6.19
N GLU A 15 -5.28 3.08 -7.05
CA GLU A 15 -6.26 3.10 -8.14
C GLU A 15 -6.05 1.91 -9.10
N GLU A 16 -4.81 1.64 -9.46
CA GLU A 16 -4.51 0.53 -10.36
C GLU A 16 -4.81 -0.83 -9.71
N PHE A 17 -4.62 -0.98 -8.39
CA PHE A 17 -5.11 -2.15 -7.68
C PHE A 17 -6.62 -2.30 -7.80
N VAL A 18 -7.40 -1.22 -7.67
CA VAL A 18 -8.86 -1.28 -7.88
C VAL A 18 -9.19 -1.80 -9.27
N ARG A 19 -8.55 -1.24 -10.32
CA ARG A 19 -8.78 -1.63 -11.72
C ARG A 19 -8.47 -3.10 -12.00
N GLN A 20 -7.35 -3.60 -11.47
CA GLN A 20 -6.94 -5.00 -11.72
C GLN A 20 -7.70 -6.00 -10.83
N VAL A 21 -8.00 -5.65 -9.58
CA VAL A 21 -8.80 -6.49 -8.68
C VAL A 21 -10.23 -6.61 -9.16
N ALA A 22 -10.80 -5.55 -9.76
CA ALA A 22 -12.15 -5.60 -10.34
C ALA A 22 -12.30 -6.63 -11.47
N ARG A 23 -11.21 -7.07 -12.08
CA ARG A 23 -11.20 -8.12 -13.10
C ARG A 23 -11.12 -9.54 -12.52
N GLN A 24 -10.90 -9.68 -11.20
CA GLN A 24 -10.80 -10.98 -10.55
C GLN A 24 -12.20 -11.55 -10.28
N THR A 25 -12.44 -12.78 -10.70
CA THR A 25 -13.74 -13.46 -10.52
C THR A 25 -14.05 -13.79 -9.06
N LYS A 26 -13.01 -14.00 -8.25
CA LYS A 26 -13.14 -14.39 -6.82
C LYS A 26 -13.51 -13.24 -5.88
N ILE A 27 -13.50 -12.01 -6.33
CA ILE A 27 -13.88 -10.84 -5.53
C ILE A 27 -15.28 -10.39 -5.99
N ASP A 28 -16.17 -10.19 -5.05
CA ASP A 28 -17.55 -9.75 -5.33
C ASP A 28 -17.69 -8.24 -5.20
N GLU A 29 -17.04 -7.65 -4.19
CA GLU A 29 -17.11 -6.21 -3.90
C GLU A 29 -15.74 -5.64 -3.53
N ILE A 30 -15.52 -4.37 -3.86
CA ILE A 30 -14.30 -3.64 -3.51
C ILE A 30 -14.63 -2.46 -2.59
N TRP A 31 -14.07 -2.45 -1.39
CA TRP A 31 -14.11 -1.30 -0.51
C TRP A 31 -12.93 -0.40 -0.81
N MET A 32 -13.21 0.77 -1.35
CA MET A 32 -12.21 1.77 -1.74
C MET A 32 -12.08 2.84 -0.66
N ILE A 33 -10.92 2.91 0.01
CA ILE A 33 -10.66 3.82 1.11
C ILE A 33 -9.66 4.88 0.69
N ALA A 34 -10.04 6.17 0.73
CA ALA A 34 -9.16 7.32 0.55
C ALA A 34 -9.87 8.62 0.96
N ARG A 35 -9.15 9.74 1.00
CA ARG A 35 -9.70 11.04 1.40
C ARG A 35 -10.63 11.66 0.36
N ARG A 36 -10.32 11.49 -0.93
CA ARG A 36 -10.97 12.19 -2.05
C ARG A 36 -12.20 11.43 -2.55
N ARG A 37 -13.37 11.69 -1.96
CA ARG A 37 -14.65 11.03 -2.32
C ARG A 37 -14.94 11.06 -3.80
N GLN A 38 -14.89 12.25 -4.43
CA GLN A 38 -15.22 12.41 -5.85
C GLN A 38 -14.32 11.54 -6.76
N LYS A 39 -13.01 11.42 -6.43
CA LYS A 39 -12.10 10.55 -7.18
C LYS A 39 -12.46 9.08 -7.02
N LEU A 40 -12.81 8.65 -5.81
CA LEU A 40 -13.26 7.27 -5.56
C LEU A 40 -14.52 6.95 -6.36
N GLU A 41 -15.50 7.85 -6.37
CA GLU A 41 -16.75 7.68 -7.13
C GLU A 41 -16.49 7.63 -8.65
N GLN A 42 -15.60 8.49 -9.16
CA GLN A 42 -15.19 8.46 -10.57
C GLN A 42 -14.56 7.11 -10.94
N ILE A 43 -13.62 6.61 -10.12
CA ILE A 43 -12.97 5.32 -10.34
C ILE A 43 -13.99 4.19 -10.26
N GLY A 44 -14.90 4.23 -9.27
CA GLY A 44 -15.95 3.23 -9.10
C GLY A 44 -16.82 3.09 -10.35
N LYS A 45 -17.14 4.19 -11.04
CA LYS A 45 -17.91 4.17 -12.30
C LYS A 45 -17.15 3.51 -13.47
N THR A 46 -15.82 3.37 -13.39
CA THR A 46 -15.00 2.79 -14.47
C THR A 46 -14.82 1.28 -14.35
N VAL A 47 -15.22 0.67 -13.24
CA VAL A 47 -15.06 -0.77 -12.99
C VAL A 47 -16.40 -1.50 -13.01
N LYS A 48 -16.42 -2.73 -13.55
CA LYS A 48 -17.62 -3.56 -13.63
C LYS A 48 -17.84 -4.43 -12.37
N LYS A 49 -17.50 -3.91 -11.21
CA LYS A 49 -17.58 -4.63 -9.94
C LYS A 49 -18.32 -3.76 -8.94
N SER A 50 -19.06 -4.37 -8.01
CA SER A 50 -19.62 -3.64 -6.88
C SER A 50 -18.52 -2.92 -6.13
N VAL A 51 -18.75 -1.65 -5.82
CA VAL A 51 -17.79 -0.83 -5.07
C VAL A 51 -18.45 -0.13 -3.91
N LYS A 52 -17.77 -0.11 -2.79
CA LYS A 52 -18.15 0.68 -1.62
C LYS A 52 -17.13 1.80 -1.43
N VAL A 53 -17.58 3.03 -1.59
CA VAL A 53 -16.76 4.22 -1.40
C VAL A 53 -16.72 4.62 0.07
N ILE A 54 -15.54 4.62 0.66
CA ILE A 54 -15.29 4.98 2.05
C ILE A 54 -14.32 6.16 2.07
N ALA A 55 -14.90 7.36 2.10
CA ALA A 55 -14.11 8.60 2.13
C ALA A 55 -13.69 8.90 3.56
N MET A 56 -12.40 8.66 3.88
CA MET A 56 -11.84 8.93 5.20
C MET A 56 -10.35 9.26 5.14
N ASP A 57 -9.89 10.04 6.09
CA ASP A 57 -8.47 10.27 6.33
C ASP A 57 -7.97 9.29 7.38
N LEU A 58 -7.01 8.46 7.00
CA LEU A 58 -6.46 7.44 7.88
C LEU A 58 -5.51 7.99 8.96
N GLN A 59 -5.16 9.28 8.93
CA GLN A 59 -4.44 9.95 10.02
C GLN A 59 -5.33 10.23 11.23
N ILE A 60 -6.65 10.26 11.04
CA ILE A 60 -7.61 10.61 12.07
C ILE A 60 -8.03 9.34 12.81
N LYS A 61 -7.75 9.26 14.11
CA LYS A 61 -8.08 8.09 14.95
C LYS A 61 -9.56 7.73 14.94
N ASP A 62 -10.44 8.74 14.94
CA ASP A 62 -11.89 8.52 14.91
C ASP A 62 -12.34 7.84 13.61
N ASN A 63 -11.66 8.11 12.49
CA ASN A 63 -11.92 7.41 11.24
C ASN A 63 -11.52 5.93 11.31
N ILE A 64 -10.43 5.61 11.99
CA ILE A 64 -10.04 4.21 12.26
C ILE A 64 -11.10 3.52 13.11
N LYS A 65 -11.63 4.22 14.14
CA LYS A 65 -12.73 3.72 14.97
C LYS A 65 -14.01 3.50 14.16
N GLN A 66 -14.37 4.44 13.29
CA GLN A 66 -15.51 4.29 12.36
C GLN A 66 -15.37 3.06 11.47
N LEU A 67 -14.15 2.81 10.95
CA LEU A 67 -13.88 1.62 10.14
C LEU A 67 -14.02 0.34 10.97
N GLU A 68 -13.56 0.33 12.22
CA GLU A 68 -13.75 -0.78 13.14
C GLU A 68 -15.25 -1.10 13.35
N ASP A 69 -16.06 -0.07 13.63
CA ASP A 69 -17.50 -0.20 13.83
C ASP A 69 -18.22 -0.70 12.56
N MET A 70 -17.77 -0.22 11.38
CA MET A 70 -18.25 -0.71 10.09
C MET A 70 -17.94 -2.20 9.89
N LEU A 71 -16.71 -2.63 10.17
CA LEU A 71 -16.30 -4.04 10.08
C LEU A 71 -17.09 -4.92 11.05
N LYS A 72 -17.31 -4.47 12.29
CA LYS A 72 -18.15 -5.19 13.29
C LYS A 72 -19.59 -5.35 12.84
N LYS A 73 -20.16 -4.30 12.24
CA LYS A 73 -21.56 -4.29 11.76
C LYS A 73 -21.74 -5.18 10.54
N GLU A 74 -20.86 -5.06 9.55
CA GLU A 74 -21.05 -5.71 8.25
C GLU A 74 -20.43 -7.10 8.16
N LYS A 75 -19.45 -7.40 9.02
CA LYS A 75 -18.74 -8.69 9.11
C LYS A 75 -18.36 -9.24 7.73
N PRO A 76 -17.61 -8.46 6.89
CA PRO A 76 -17.28 -8.88 5.55
C PRO A 76 -16.38 -10.12 5.55
N SER A 77 -16.53 -10.99 4.54
CA SER A 77 -15.53 -12.04 4.30
C SER A 77 -14.42 -11.45 3.43
N ILE A 78 -13.25 -11.16 4.01
CA ILE A 78 -12.16 -10.45 3.32
C ILE A 78 -11.23 -11.46 2.65
N GLY A 79 -11.24 -11.47 1.31
CA GLY A 79 -10.31 -12.27 0.51
C GLY A 79 -9.01 -11.54 0.16
N LEU A 80 -9.04 -10.20 0.17
CA LEU A 80 -7.88 -9.39 -0.15
C LEU A 80 -7.88 -8.07 0.62
N LEU A 81 -6.81 -7.80 1.35
CA LEU A 81 -6.52 -6.48 1.92
C LEU A 81 -5.32 -5.88 1.18
N VAL A 82 -5.44 -4.66 0.68
CA VAL A 82 -4.33 -3.90 0.06
C VAL A 82 -4.13 -2.61 0.85
N ASN A 83 -3.09 -2.56 1.67
CA ASN A 83 -2.64 -1.34 2.33
C ASN A 83 -1.68 -0.59 1.40
N CYS A 84 -2.23 0.35 0.63
CA CYS A 84 -1.52 1.17 -0.33
C CYS A 84 -1.51 2.66 0.05
N ALA A 85 -2.31 3.09 1.02
CA ALA A 85 -2.25 4.45 1.53
C ALA A 85 -0.85 4.72 2.11
N GLY A 86 -0.28 5.85 1.73
CA GLY A 86 1.05 6.26 2.18
C GLY A 86 1.58 7.41 1.34
N TYR A 87 2.49 8.17 1.92
CA TYR A 87 3.19 9.24 1.23
C TYR A 87 4.60 9.41 1.79
N GLY A 88 5.40 10.20 1.11
CA GLY A 88 6.73 10.58 1.56
C GLY A 88 7.03 12.02 1.17
N ILE A 89 7.73 12.74 2.00
CA ILE A 89 8.20 14.10 1.76
C ILE A 89 9.72 14.07 1.76
N ARG A 90 10.32 14.53 0.65
CA ARG A 90 11.77 14.59 0.50
C ARG A 90 12.29 15.93 1.00
N LYS A 91 13.00 15.89 2.12
CA LYS A 91 13.62 17.06 2.75
C LYS A 91 14.67 16.61 3.75
N GLU A 92 15.71 17.41 3.98
CA GLU A 92 16.60 17.20 5.12
C GLU A 92 15.79 17.26 6.42
N PHE A 93 15.98 16.32 7.33
CA PHE A 93 15.17 16.16 8.53
C PHE A 93 15.09 17.46 9.37
N SER A 94 16.22 18.14 9.54
CA SER A 94 16.30 19.42 10.28
C SER A 94 15.55 20.58 9.60
N LYS A 95 15.20 20.45 8.32
CA LYS A 95 14.48 21.47 7.54
C LYS A 95 13.00 21.11 7.32
N GLY A 96 12.57 19.92 7.76
CA GLY A 96 11.18 19.46 7.72
C GLY A 96 10.32 20.09 8.80
N SER A 97 9.00 19.92 8.72
CA SER A 97 8.12 20.19 9.86
C SER A 97 7.85 18.88 10.60
N LEU A 98 7.78 18.98 11.94
CA LEU A 98 7.47 17.83 12.80
C LEU A 98 6.15 17.18 12.40
N GLU A 99 5.14 17.97 12.03
CA GLU A 99 3.83 17.49 11.59
C GLU A 99 3.93 16.63 10.33
N GLU A 100 4.72 17.04 9.33
CA GLU A 100 4.94 16.27 8.11
C GLU A 100 5.65 14.94 8.38
N GLU A 101 6.68 14.96 9.24
CA GLU A 101 7.44 13.76 9.60
C GLU A 101 6.58 12.77 10.39
N LEU A 102 5.85 13.24 11.40
CA LEU A 102 4.93 12.40 12.17
C LEU A 102 3.76 11.91 11.32
N GLY A 103 3.23 12.74 10.42
CA GLY A 103 2.16 12.36 9.51
C GLY A 103 2.55 11.21 8.56
N MET A 104 3.83 11.14 8.13
CA MET A 104 4.33 9.98 7.38
C MET A 104 4.29 8.70 8.22
N ILE A 105 4.68 8.76 9.49
CA ILE A 105 4.63 7.60 10.40
C ILE A 105 3.17 7.18 10.65
N GLU A 106 2.30 8.16 10.88
CA GLU A 106 0.86 7.91 11.13
C GLU A 106 0.22 7.12 9.99
N VAL A 107 0.40 7.56 8.74
CA VAL A 107 -0.22 6.86 7.60
C VAL A 107 0.54 5.58 7.23
N ASN A 108 1.87 5.67 7.10
CA ASN A 108 2.65 4.57 6.55
C ASN A 108 2.80 3.39 7.53
N CYS A 109 2.75 3.65 8.85
CA CYS A 109 2.99 2.63 9.86
C CYS A 109 1.76 2.40 10.75
N ILE A 110 1.29 3.43 11.47
CA ILE A 110 0.24 3.28 12.48
C ILE A 110 -1.07 2.85 11.85
N SER A 111 -1.56 3.60 10.86
CA SER A 111 -2.82 3.29 10.16
C SER A 111 -2.74 1.95 9.43
N LEU A 112 -1.62 1.65 8.76
CA LEU A 112 -1.40 0.36 8.10
C LEU A 112 -1.49 -0.80 9.10
N THR A 113 -0.87 -0.66 10.27
CA THR A 113 -0.91 -1.67 11.34
C THR A 113 -2.31 -1.83 11.90
N ALA A 114 -2.99 -0.71 12.20
CA ALA A 114 -4.36 -0.72 12.72
C ALA A 114 -5.33 -1.39 11.73
N LEU A 115 -5.31 -1.01 10.45
CA LEU A 115 -6.17 -1.62 9.44
C LEU A 115 -5.88 -3.12 9.29
N THR A 116 -4.62 -3.50 9.30
CA THR A 116 -4.25 -4.92 9.23
C THR A 116 -4.83 -5.67 10.41
N TYR A 117 -4.67 -5.17 11.63
CA TYR A 117 -5.19 -5.78 12.85
C TYR A 117 -6.72 -5.89 12.83
N LEU A 118 -7.42 -4.82 12.48
CA LEU A 118 -8.88 -4.77 12.43
C LEU A 118 -9.49 -5.68 11.37
N CYS A 119 -8.80 -5.89 10.24
CA CYS A 119 -9.26 -6.76 9.17
C CYS A 119 -8.99 -8.24 9.43
N LEU A 120 -7.98 -8.60 10.24
CA LEU A 120 -7.59 -10.00 10.47
C LEU A 120 -8.72 -10.92 10.90
N PRO A 121 -9.63 -10.55 11.85
CA PRO A 121 -10.74 -11.43 12.27
C PRO A 121 -11.73 -11.75 11.14
N TYR A 122 -11.73 -10.96 10.08
CA TYR A 122 -12.65 -11.11 8.94
C TYR A 122 -11.98 -11.73 7.70
N MET A 123 -10.66 -12.01 7.79
CA MET A 123 -9.93 -12.64 6.68
C MET A 123 -10.36 -14.10 6.52
N GLN A 124 -10.68 -14.50 5.30
CA GLN A 124 -10.99 -15.90 5.00
C GLN A 124 -9.71 -16.75 4.82
N LYS A 125 -9.81 -18.07 4.95
CA LYS A 125 -8.73 -18.99 4.56
C LYS A 125 -8.35 -18.80 3.09
N GLY A 126 -7.05 -18.78 2.81
CA GLY A 126 -6.52 -18.42 1.50
C GLY A 126 -6.50 -16.91 1.24
N GLY A 127 -6.92 -16.10 2.22
CA GLY A 127 -6.91 -14.65 2.15
C GLY A 127 -5.50 -14.08 1.99
N ARG A 128 -5.41 -12.90 1.39
CA ARG A 128 -4.13 -12.25 1.06
C ARG A 128 -4.09 -10.83 1.56
N ILE A 129 -2.96 -10.45 2.10
CA ILE A 129 -2.66 -9.08 2.51
C ILE A 129 -1.49 -8.58 1.66
N ILE A 130 -1.68 -7.48 0.96
CA ILE A 130 -0.64 -6.80 0.19
C ILE A 130 -0.31 -5.49 0.92
N GLN A 131 0.95 -5.36 1.33
CA GLN A 131 1.47 -4.17 2.02
C GLN A 131 2.39 -3.42 1.06
N VAL A 132 2.07 -2.18 0.71
CA VAL A 132 2.89 -1.40 -0.20
C VAL A 132 4.03 -0.72 0.56
N ALA A 133 5.19 -1.39 0.56
CA ALA A 133 6.47 -0.87 1.03
C ALA A 133 7.12 0.03 -0.05
N SER A 134 8.41 -0.08 -0.26
CA SER A 134 9.18 0.64 -1.29
C SER A 134 10.57 0.00 -1.44
N ALA A 135 11.27 0.25 -2.53
CA ALA A 135 12.71 0.01 -2.62
C ALA A 135 13.51 0.83 -1.59
N ALA A 136 12.94 1.95 -1.11
CA ALA A 136 13.49 2.73 -0.01
C ALA A 136 13.58 1.95 1.32
N SER A 137 12.90 0.81 1.43
CA SER A 137 13.01 -0.09 2.59
C SER A 137 14.32 -0.87 2.65
N PHE A 138 15.12 -0.87 1.60
CA PHE A 138 16.37 -1.63 1.53
C PHE A 138 17.60 -0.82 1.95
N LEU A 139 17.53 0.51 1.93
CA LEU A 139 18.63 1.41 2.24
C LEU A 139 18.16 2.64 3.00
N PRO A 140 18.94 3.14 3.97
CA PRO A 140 18.72 4.48 4.51
C PRO A 140 18.92 5.52 3.41
N GLN A 141 18.08 6.56 3.41
CA GLN A 141 18.14 7.63 2.39
C GLN A 141 18.21 9.00 3.07
N ALA A 142 19.36 9.66 2.91
CA ALA A 142 19.49 11.07 3.32
C ALA A 142 18.45 11.94 2.59
N GLY A 143 17.87 12.90 3.30
CA GLY A 143 16.76 13.73 2.79
C GLY A 143 15.44 12.96 2.62
N PHE A 144 15.36 11.72 3.11
CA PHE A 144 14.15 10.90 3.05
C PHE A 144 14.09 9.93 4.23
N ALA A 145 14.68 10.34 5.37
CA ALA A 145 14.96 9.49 6.52
C ALA A 145 13.70 8.82 7.08
N VAL A 146 12.67 9.60 7.44
CA VAL A 146 11.44 9.08 8.03
C VAL A 146 10.68 8.20 7.03
N TYR A 147 10.62 8.60 5.75
CA TYR A 147 9.99 7.78 4.73
C TYR A 147 10.68 6.42 4.58
N SER A 148 12.01 6.39 4.40
CA SER A 148 12.74 5.12 4.25
C SER A 148 12.61 4.23 5.48
N ALA A 149 12.67 4.81 6.69
CA ALA A 149 12.44 4.09 7.95
C ALA A 149 11.02 3.53 8.02
N SER A 150 9.98 4.31 7.66
CA SER A 150 8.60 3.85 7.63
C SER A 150 8.39 2.69 6.66
N LYS A 151 9.05 2.72 5.49
CA LYS A 151 8.94 1.63 4.51
C LYS A 151 9.75 0.38 4.92
N SER A 152 10.83 0.55 5.68
CA SER A 152 11.55 -0.56 6.33
C SER A 152 10.68 -1.23 7.41
N TYR A 153 9.95 -0.43 8.19
CA TYR A 153 8.93 -0.95 9.11
C TYR A 153 7.92 -1.83 8.36
N VAL A 154 7.31 -1.31 7.29
CA VAL A 154 6.31 -2.05 6.50
C VAL A 154 6.88 -3.36 5.96
N LEU A 155 8.11 -3.36 5.42
CA LEU A 155 8.76 -4.57 4.91
C LEU A 155 8.94 -5.62 6.01
N ASN A 156 9.51 -5.23 7.15
CA ASN A 156 9.80 -6.17 8.24
C ASN A 156 8.51 -6.67 8.90
N PHE A 157 7.55 -5.78 9.18
CA PHE A 157 6.23 -6.13 9.70
C PHE A 157 5.53 -7.16 8.79
N SER A 158 5.50 -6.90 7.48
CA SER A 158 4.87 -7.81 6.52
C SER A 158 5.51 -9.20 6.52
N ARG A 159 6.84 -9.27 6.61
CA ARG A 159 7.58 -10.54 6.60
C ARG A 159 7.37 -11.34 7.89
N ALA A 160 7.34 -10.67 9.04
CA ALA A 160 7.04 -11.30 10.31
C ALA A 160 5.60 -11.84 10.31
N LEU A 161 4.64 -10.96 9.98
CA LEU A 161 3.23 -11.29 9.95
C LEU A 161 2.92 -12.45 8.96
N ASN A 162 3.61 -12.51 7.81
CA ASN A 162 3.45 -13.63 6.88
C ASN A 162 3.86 -14.98 7.49
N LYS A 163 4.83 -15.00 8.40
CA LYS A 163 5.22 -16.23 9.10
C LYS A 163 4.19 -16.61 10.16
N GLU A 164 3.70 -15.64 10.93
CA GLU A 164 2.71 -15.84 12.00
C GLU A 164 1.38 -16.36 11.44
N LEU A 165 0.90 -15.77 10.35
CA LEU A 165 -0.41 -16.09 9.77
C LEU A 165 -0.42 -17.34 8.87
N LYS A 166 0.74 -17.98 8.64
CA LYS A 166 0.83 -19.15 7.78
C LYS A 166 -0.05 -20.31 8.23
N LYS A 167 -0.17 -20.54 9.55
CA LYS A 167 -1.04 -21.59 10.11
C LYS A 167 -2.52 -21.30 9.87
N SER A 168 -2.92 -20.03 9.80
CA SER A 168 -4.28 -19.59 9.48
C SER A 168 -4.54 -19.52 7.97
N GLU A 169 -3.59 -19.94 7.16
CA GLU A 169 -3.66 -19.87 5.68
C GLU A 169 -3.89 -18.45 5.14
N ILE A 170 -3.41 -17.42 5.85
CA ILE A 170 -3.40 -16.04 5.39
C ILE A 170 -1.98 -15.68 4.97
N TYR A 171 -1.83 -15.05 3.80
CA TYR A 171 -0.54 -14.79 3.20
C TYR A 171 -0.30 -13.29 3.01
N VAL A 172 0.86 -12.82 3.49
CA VAL A 172 1.23 -11.40 3.43
C VAL A 172 2.36 -11.20 2.43
N THR A 173 2.19 -10.24 1.52
CA THR A 173 3.18 -9.85 0.51
C THR A 173 3.57 -8.39 0.68
N ALA A 174 4.83 -8.10 0.98
CA ALA A 174 5.39 -6.76 0.90
C ALA A 174 5.73 -6.43 -0.55
N VAL A 175 5.15 -5.39 -1.12
CA VAL A 175 5.46 -4.90 -2.45
C VAL A 175 6.49 -3.78 -2.33
N CYS A 176 7.68 -3.98 -2.93
CA CYS A 176 8.80 -3.05 -2.85
C CYS A 176 9.09 -2.46 -4.24
N PRO A 177 8.27 -1.52 -4.73
CA PRO A 177 8.49 -0.90 -6.02
C PRO A 177 9.69 0.06 -5.96
N GLY A 178 10.41 0.18 -7.07
CA GLY A 178 11.26 1.34 -7.35
C GLY A 178 10.43 2.58 -7.68
N PRO A 179 10.99 3.59 -8.35
CA PRO A 179 10.23 4.73 -8.85
C PRO A 179 9.10 4.25 -9.78
N VAL A 180 7.86 4.71 -9.52
CA VAL A 180 6.67 4.37 -10.31
C VAL A 180 6.05 5.66 -10.82
N ASP A 181 5.56 5.64 -12.04
CA ASP A 181 4.88 6.79 -12.65
C ASP A 181 3.53 7.04 -11.98
N THR A 182 3.52 7.94 -11.01
CA THR A 182 2.36 8.30 -10.19
C THR A 182 2.51 9.73 -9.65
N ASP A 183 1.43 10.30 -9.15
CA ASP A 183 1.42 11.60 -8.45
C ASP A 183 2.31 11.63 -7.19
N PHE A 184 2.89 10.51 -6.77
CA PHE A 184 3.72 10.42 -5.57
C PHE A 184 4.87 11.44 -5.59
N PHE A 185 5.51 11.64 -6.74
CA PHE A 185 6.62 12.58 -6.85
C PHE A 185 6.19 14.04 -6.80
N LEU A 186 4.96 14.36 -7.21
CA LEU A 186 4.40 15.70 -7.04
C LEU A 186 4.25 16.06 -5.55
N ILE A 187 3.92 15.06 -4.74
CA ILE A 187 3.78 15.22 -3.29
C ILE A 187 5.16 15.20 -2.60
N SER A 188 6.02 14.23 -2.95
CA SER A 188 7.29 14.01 -2.27
C SER A 188 8.28 15.14 -2.50
N ASP A 189 8.31 15.70 -3.70
CA ASP A 189 9.27 16.74 -4.07
C ASP A 189 8.66 18.14 -4.00
N LYS A 190 7.43 18.28 -3.48
CA LYS A 190 6.68 19.55 -3.36
C LYS A 190 6.73 20.41 -4.63
N GLY A 191 6.59 19.78 -5.80
CA GLY A 191 6.63 20.47 -7.09
C GLY A 191 8.03 20.79 -7.63
N SER A 192 9.10 20.41 -6.93
CA SER A 192 10.45 20.51 -7.49
C SER A 192 10.63 19.53 -8.66
N LYS A 193 11.46 19.92 -9.64
CA LYS A 193 11.69 19.07 -10.81
C LYS A 193 12.37 17.76 -10.42
N MET A 194 11.70 16.65 -10.75
CA MET A 194 12.29 15.33 -10.59
C MET A 194 13.63 15.23 -11.35
N PRO A 195 14.68 14.68 -10.73
CA PRO A 195 15.94 14.45 -11.43
C PRO A 195 15.72 13.63 -12.69
N SER A 196 16.31 14.06 -13.83
CA SER A 196 16.08 13.47 -15.15
C SER A 196 16.41 11.98 -15.23
N TYR A 197 17.41 11.51 -14.48
CA TYR A 197 17.78 10.09 -14.44
C TYR A 197 16.65 9.18 -13.90
N LYS A 198 15.78 9.69 -13.00
CA LYS A 198 14.67 8.90 -12.47
C LYS A 198 13.62 8.57 -13.53
N LYS A 199 13.44 9.42 -14.55
CA LYS A 199 12.48 9.16 -15.64
C LYS A 199 12.82 7.88 -16.41
N TYR A 200 14.10 7.56 -16.56
CA TYR A 200 14.54 6.34 -17.27
C TYR A 200 14.29 5.05 -16.49
N PHE A 201 14.15 5.14 -15.16
CA PHE A 201 13.93 3.97 -14.28
C PHE A 201 12.51 3.89 -13.75
N MET A 202 11.59 4.73 -14.23
CA MET A 202 10.20 4.70 -13.79
C MET A 202 9.48 3.47 -14.34
N ALA A 203 8.98 2.66 -13.42
CA ALA A 203 8.15 1.54 -13.77
C ALA A 203 6.71 1.99 -14.06
N ARG A 204 6.05 1.33 -15.01
CA ARG A 204 4.63 1.55 -15.27
C ARG A 204 3.80 0.95 -14.13
N THR A 205 2.84 1.71 -13.65
CA THR A 205 1.97 1.33 -12.52
C THR A 205 1.25 0.01 -12.75
N ASP A 206 0.75 -0.22 -13.97
CA ASP A 206 0.03 -1.44 -14.35
C ASP A 206 0.89 -2.71 -14.24
N GLN A 207 2.17 -2.60 -14.59
CA GLN A 207 3.12 -3.72 -14.53
C GLN A 207 3.52 -4.05 -13.08
N VAL A 208 3.74 -3.01 -12.26
CA VAL A 208 4.05 -3.17 -10.85
C VAL A 208 2.90 -3.86 -10.12
N VAL A 209 1.67 -3.40 -10.33
CA VAL A 209 0.48 -3.97 -9.68
C VAL A 209 0.20 -5.39 -10.18
N ARG A 210 0.32 -5.65 -11.49
CA ARG A 210 0.18 -7.00 -12.06
C ARG A 210 1.17 -7.98 -11.42
N LYS A 211 2.43 -7.56 -11.27
CA LYS A 211 3.46 -8.35 -10.61
C LYS A 211 3.13 -8.60 -9.14
N ALA A 212 2.71 -7.56 -8.41
CA ALA A 212 2.34 -7.65 -7.01
C ALA A 212 1.19 -8.65 -6.79
N ILE A 213 0.15 -8.60 -7.60
CA ILE A 213 -0.98 -9.54 -7.56
C ILE A 213 -0.52 -10.96 -7.89
N ALA A 214 0.30 -11.14 -8.94
CA ALA A 214 0.81 -12.44 -9.32
C ALA A 214 1.69 -13.07 -8.24
N ASP A 215 2.58 -12.29 -7.61
CA ASP A 215 3.44 -12.77 -6.51
C ASP A 215 2.63 -13.08 -5.25
N SER A 216 1.62 -12.26 -4.94
CA SER A 216 0.67 -12.51 -3.83
C SER A 216 -0.12 -13.81 -4.06
N ASN A 217 -0.61 -14.06 -5.29
CA ASN A 217 -1.26 -15.31 -5.65
C ASN A 217 -0.35 -16.54 -5.47
N ARG A 218 0.95 -16.36 -5.69
CA ARG A 218 1.99 -17.38 -5.48
C ARG A 218 2.48 -17.44 -4.03
N LYS A 219 1.81 -16.73 -3.10
CA LYS A 219 2.14 -16.71 -1.66
C LYS A 219 3.56 -16.22 -1.35
N LYS A 220 4.14 -15.39 -2.21
CA LYS A 220 5.46 -14.81 -1.98
C LYS A 220 5.40 -13.72 -0.92
N SER A 221 6.33 -13.75 0.03
CA SER A 221 6.41 -12.75 1.10
C SER A 221 6.90 -11.37 0.63
N ILE A 222 7.55 -11.31 -0.55
CA ILE A 222 8.06 -10.06 -1.13
C ILE A 222 7.81 -10.08 -2.64
N SER A 223 7.35 -8.95 -3.15
CA SER A 223 7.21 -8.68 -4.58
C SER A 223 8.11 -7.50 -4.98
N ILE A 224 8.96 -7.69 -5.97
CA ILE A 224 9.87 -6.69 -6.53
C ILE A 224 9.65 -6.65 -8.03
N TYR A 225 9.49 -5.44 -8.57
CA TYR A 225 9.42 -5.22 -10.01
C TYR A 225 10.72 -4.58 -10.51
N GLY A 226 11.30 -5.15 -11.55
CA GLY A 226 12.53 -4.68 -12.20
C GLY A 226 13.80 -5.30 -11.65
N VAL A 227 14.74 -5.61 -12.56
CA VAL A 227 16.03 -6.26 -12.24
C VAL A 227 16.90 -5.35 -11.38
N SER A 228 16.89 -4.04 -11.65
CA SER A 228 17.68 -3.05 -10.89
C SER A 228 17.31 -3.02 -9.41
N ILE A 229 16.02 -3.12 -9.09
CA ILE A 229 15.54 -3.12 -7.70
C ILE A 229 15.85 -4.47 -7.03
N TRP A 230 15.81 -5.56 -7.78
CA TRP A 230 16.22 -6.87 -7.28
C TRP A 230 17.72 -6.90 -6.95
N LEU A 231 18.56 -6.33 -7.83
CA LEU A 231 20.00 -6.21 -7.60
C LEU A 231 20.30 -5.31 -6.41
N LEU A 232 19.62 -4.15 -6.29
CA LEU A 232 19.72 -3.27 -5.12
C LEU A 232 19.48 -4.06 -3.83
N ARG A 233 18.38 -4.79 -3.76
CA ARG A 233 18.05 -5.62 -2.58
C ARG A 233 19.12 -6.69 -2.30
N PHE A 234 19.70 -7.28 -3.33
CA PHE A 234 20.75 -8.28 -3.16
C PHE A 234 22.00 -7.66 -2.54
N LEU A 235 22.47 -6.55 -3.10
CA LEU A 235 23.65 -5.83 -2.63
C LEU A 235 23.49 -5.32 -1.19
N THR A 236 22.30 -4.85 -0.80
CA THR A 236 22.06 -4.33 0.54
C THR A 236 21.97 -5.40 1.65
N ARG A 237 22.10 -6.66 1.31
CA ARG A 237 22.25 -7.74 2.31
C ARG A 237 23.63 -7.84 2.92
N PHE A 238 24.62 -7.20 2.29
CA PHE A 238 26.01 -7.23 2.69
C PHE A 238 26.50 -5.93 3.32
N ILE A 239 25.58 -4.95 3.46
CA ILE A 239 25.77 -3.69 4.19
C ILE A 239 24.96 -3.75 5.48
#